data_b0d70091b75eba877e582e9ddd8b58c3
#
_entry.id   b0d70091b75eba877e582e9ddd8b58c3
#
_cell.length_a   1.000
_cell.length_b   1.000
_cell.length_c   1.000
_cell.angle_alpha   90.00
_cell.angle_beta   90.00
_cell.angle_gamma   90.00
#
_symmetry.space_group_name_H-M   'P 1'
#
loop_
_entity.id
_entity.type
_entity.pdbx_description
1 polymer ?
#
loop_
_entity_poly.entity_id
_entity_poly.type
_entity_poly.pdbx_seq_one_letter_code
_entity_poly.pdbx_strand_id
1 'polypeptide(L)'
;MSTVQRPEIAAALLMLQRMGLSLHDLAEGALVQDAPTFTEFVPKVRAAVTAGTLKAYGSYWDRMVEAWPDRRLTEPTPIELSQLAETLRSARVRRRNGRNGDGTVENFIGAARCLYKHAVAEGYLKKDEDPSQKVSKPRRPGSVRSALAPHLLAELSEAAATTGDDPELDALIIRLHSETACRRGGALSLRPCDLDRDNCMVRLREKAGTERWQPVSPTLMRHLVHHAMTRRSPDRGRLLRYPNGKPITYRRYDHLFNRLGKVLSGWPRAT
;
A
#
# COMPACT_ATOMS: atom_id res chain seq x y z
N MET A 1 57.49 -18.18 -24.63
CA MET A 1 56.84 -19.03 -23.64
C MET A 1 55.66 -19.69 -24.31
N SER A 2 55.81 -20.96 -24.71
CA SER A 2 54.75 -21.69 -25.41
C SER A 2 53.65 -22.08 -24.44
N THR A 3 52.45 -21.58 -24.68
CA THR A 3 51.24 -21.95 -23.96
C THR A 3 50.88 -23.38 -24.38
N VAL A 4 51.19 -24.36 -23.55
CA VAL A 4 50.68 -25.75 -23.74
C VAL A 4 49.19 -25.72 -23.62
N GLN A 5 48.47 -25.69 -24.74
CA GLN A 5 47.01 -25.92 -24.75
C GLN A 5 46.76 -27.37 -24.33
N ARG A 6 46.13 -27.53 -23.19
CA ARG A 6 45.67 -28.85 -22.76
C ARG A 6 44.59 -29.36 -23.72
N PRO A 7 44.77 -30.55 -24.36
CA PRO A 7 43.86 -31.05 -25.37
C PRO A 7 42.42 -31.20 -24.88
N GLU A 8 42.23 -31.40 -23.57
CA GLU A 8 40.92 -31.48 -22.95
C GLU A 8 40.19 -30.11 -22.99
N ILE A 9 40.94 -29.00 -22.81
CA ILE A 9 40.35 -27.63 -22.88
C ILE A 9 39.93 -27.33 -24.33
N ALA A 10 40.76 -27.70 -25.30
CA ALA A 10 40.44 -27.51 -26.72
C ALA A 10 39.19 -28.32 -27.13
N ALA A 11 39.05 -29.55 -26.66
CA ALA A 11 37.88 -30.37 -26.90
C ALA A 11 36.59 -29.80 -26.25
N ALA A 12 36.70 -29.27 -25.01
CA ALA A 12 35.59 -28.60 -24.32
C ALA A 12 35.12 -27.35 -25.05
N LEU A 13 36.08 -26.51 -25.51
CA LEU A 13 35.74 -25.32 -26.28
C LEU A 13 35.07 -25.65 -27.63
N LEU A 14 35.50 -26.71 -28.29
CA LEU A 14 34.90 -27.16 -29.55
C LEU A 14 33.45 -27.66 -29.31
N MET A 15 33.19 -28.39 -28.23
CA MET A 15 31.84 -28.80 -27.83
C MET A 15 30.96 -27.61 -27.58
N LEU A 16 31.43 -26.61 -26.79
CA LEU A 16 30.64 -25.41 -26.53
C LEU A 16 30.31 -24.66 -27.81
N GLN A 17 31.28 -24.55 -28.73
CA GLN A 17 31.09 -23.86 -30.00
C GLN A 17 30.04 -24.62 -30.88
N ARG A 18 30.03 -25.98 -30.87
CA ARG A 18 28.98 -26.78 -31.53
C ARG A 18 27.62 -26.64 -30.92
N MET A 19 27.51 -26.41 -29.59
CA MET A 19 26.28 -26.17 -28.87
C MET A 19 25.79 -24.72 -28.96
N GLY A 20 26.57 -23.81 -29.60
CA GLY A 20 26.25 -22.40 -29.67
C GLY A 20 26.39 -21.66 -28.33
N LEU A 21 27.16 -22.21 -27.38
CA LEU A 21 27.37 -21.68 -26.06
C LEU A 21 28.75 -21.04 -25.93
N SER A 22 28.85 -19.92 -25.25
CA SER A 22 30.11 -19.28 -24.86
C SER A 22 30.52 -19.72 -23.43
N LEU A 23 31.79 -19.51 -23.09
CA LEU A 23 32.27 -19.65 -21.70
C LEU A 23 31.52 -18.72 -20.73
N HIS A 24 31.03 -17.60 -21.22
CA HIS A 24 30.21 -16.65 -20.46
C HIS A 24 28.83 -17.24 -20.14
N ASP A 25 28.21 -17.91 -21.13
CA ASP A 25 26.92 -18.58 -20.92
C ASP A 25 27.03 -19.71 -19.88
N LEU A 26 28.16 -20.44 -19.85
CA LEU A 26 28.41 -21.44 -18.82
C LEU A 26 28.66 -20.81 -17.45
N ALA A 27 29.40 -19.72 -17.38
CA ALA A 27 29.65 -19.02 -16.13
C ALA A 27 28.35 -18.41 -15.58
N GLU A 28 27.52 -17.81 -16.42
CA GLU A 28 26.20 -17.31 -16.05
C GLU A 28 25.24 -18.45 -15.64
N GLY A 29 25.22 -19.54 -16.37
CA GLY A 29 24.39 -20.73 -16.04
C GLY A 29 24.81 -21.42 -14.73
N ALA A 30 26.11 -21.42 -14.41
CA ALA A 30 26.63 -21.95 -13.16
C ALA A 30 26.35 -21.05 -11.95
N LEU A 31 26.06 -19.75 -12.17
CA LEU A 31 25.73 -18.78 -11.12
C LEU A 31 24.23 -18.70 -10.82
N VAL A 32 23.37 -19.28 -11.65
CA VAL A 32 21.93 -19.34 -11.36
C VAL A 32 21.70 -20.35 -10.22
N GLN A 33 21.55 -19.81 -9.02
CA GLN A 33 21.09 -20.64 -7.91
C GLN A 33 19.75 -21.27 -8.26
N ASP A 34 19.58 -22.53 -7.88
CA ASP A 34 18.30 -23.24 -8.05
C ASP A 34 17.17 -22.42 -7.41
N ALA A 35 16.26 -21.90 -8.20
CA ALA A 35 15.22 -21.01 -7.69
C ALA A 35 14.35 -21.74 -6.65
N PRO A 36 14.09 -21.14 -5.47
CA PRO A 36 13.26 -21.76 -4.44
C PRO A 36 11.81 -21.87 -4.89
N THR A 37 11.05 -22.70 -4.19
CA THR A 37 9.60 -22.78 -4.34
C THR A 37 8.92 -21.54 -3.73
N PHE A 38 7.63 -21.33 -4.07
CA PHE A 38 6.84 -20.25 -3.43
C PHE A 38 6.74 -20.46 -1.92
N THR A 39 6.59 -21.70 -1.47
CA THR A 39 6.52 -22.04 -0.04
C THR A 39 7.79 -21.66 0.71
N GLU A 40 8.95 -21.85 0.10
CA GLU A 40 10.24 -21.51 0.70
C GLU A 40 10.57 -20.01 0.66
N PHE A 41 10.18 -19.33 -0.41
CA PHE A 41 10.58 -17.95 -0.65
C PHE A 41 9.66 -16.90 -0.04
N VAL A 42 8.34 -17.10 -0.07
CA VAL A 42 7.37 -16.14 0.46
C VAL A 42 7.64 -15.76 1.93
N PRO A 43 7.97 -16.69 2.85
CA PRO A 43 8.32 -16.33 4.22
C PRO A 43 9.53 -15.40 4.33
N LYS A 44 10.56 -15.57 3.48
CA LYS A 44 11.75 -14.72 3.45
C LYS A 44 11.38 -13.29 3.04
N VAL A 45 10.57 -13.14 1.98
CA VAL A 45 10.08 -11.82 1.52
C VAL A 45 9.20 -11.16 2.57
N ARG A 46 8.34 -11.91 3.27
CA ARG A 46 7.51 -11.39 4.36
C ARG A 46 8.32 -10.78 5.49
N ALA A 47 9.45 -11.40 5.83
CA ALA A 47 10.36 -10.91 6.86
C ALA A 47 11.14 -9.65 6.41
N ALA A 48 11.39 -9.50 5.12
CA ALA A 48 12.18 -8.41 4.55
C ALA A 48 11.38 -7.13 4.26
N VAL A 49 10.06 -7.22 4.12
CA VAL A 49 9.23 -6.07 3.74
C VAL A 49 8.67 -5.29 4.92
N THR A 50 8.27 -4.04 4.68
CA THR A 50 7.61 -3.22 5.70
C THR A 50 6.24 -3.79 6.10
N ALA A 51 5.78 -3.50 7.33
CA ALA A 51 4.43 -3.87 7.78
C ALA A 51 3.32 -3.35 6.85
N GLY A 52 3.50 -2.18 6.22
CA GLY A 52 2.57 -1.63 5.23
C GLY A 52 2.49 -2.46 3.96
N THR A 53 3.63 -2.92 3.44
CA THR A 53 3.72 -3.81 2.28
C THR A 53 3.13 -5.17 2.61
N LEU A 54 3.46 -5.74 3.76
CA LEU A 54 2.91 -7.01 4.23
C LEU A 54 1.38 -6.97 4.34
N LYS A 55 0.83 -5.89 4.91
CA LYS A 55 -0.62 -5.67 5.00
C LYS A 55 -1.28 -5.56 3.62
N ALA A 56 -0.61 -4.98 2.64
CA ALA A 56 -1.15 -4.80 1.29
C ALA A 56 -1.06 -6.06 0.43
N TYR A 57 0.02 -6.83 0.57
CA TYR A 57 0.38 -7.89 -0.37
C TYR A 57 0.38 -9.30 0.25
N GLY A 58 0.46 -9.42 1.57
CA GLY A 58 0.61 -10.71 2.25
C GLY A 58 -0.44 -11.74 1.86
N SER A 59 -1.73 -11.33 1.81
CA SER A 59 -2.81 -12.23 1.40
C SER A 59 -2.72 -12.69 -0.05
N TYR A 60 -2.12 -11.90 -0.94
CA TYR A 60 -1.91 -12.30 -2.33
C TYR A 60 -0.75 -13.31 -2.46
N TRP A 61 0.29 -13.15 -1.64
CA TRP A 61 1.36 -14.14 -1.57
C TRP A 61 0.86 -15.48 -1.01
N ASP A 62 -0.06 -15.46 -0.04
CA ASP A 62 -0.71 -16.70 0.43
C ASP A 62 -1.43 -17.42 -0.72
N ARG A 63 -2.15 -16.66 -1.57
CA ARG A 63 -2.82 -17.21 -2.76
C ARG A 63 -1.86 -17.76 -3.81
N MET A 64 -0.67 -17.20 -3.94
CA MET A 64 0.37 -17.77 -4.82
C MET A 64 0.91 -19.08 -4.26
N VAL A 65 1.16 -19.15 -2.94
CA VAL A 65 1.57 -20.39 -2.27
C VAL A 65 0.48 -21.47 -2.37
N GLU A 66 -0.79 -21.10 -2.15
CA GLU A 66 -1.92 -22.03 -2.30
C GLU A 66 -2.04 -22.59 -3.75
N ALA A 67 -1.80 -21.72 -4.75
CA ALA A 67 -1.90 -22.12 -6.15
C ALA A 67 -0.68 -22.94 -6.62
N TRP A 68 0.49 -22.66 -6.09
CA TRP A 68 1.78 -23.21 -6.55
C TRP A 68 2.71 -23.57 -5.40
N PRO A 69 2.33 -24.47 -4.47
CA PRO A 69 3.13 -24.72 -3.25
C PRO A 69 4.53 -25.24 -3.56
N ASP A 70 4.62 -26.18 -4.51
CA ASP A 70 5.85 -26.90 -4.85
C ASP A 70 6.53 -26.40 -6.12
N ARG A 71 5.92 -25.42 -6.82
CA ARG A 71 6.52 -24.86 -8.03
C ARG A 71 7.62 -23.86 -7.70
N ARG A 72 8.68 -23.89 -8.49
CA ARG A 72 9.77 -22.92 -8.40
C ARG A 72 9.34 -21.56 -8.94
N LEU A 73 9.98 -20.50 -8.46
CA LEU A 73 9.66 -19.12 -8.88
C LEU A 73 9.82 -18.89 -10.39
N THR A 74 10.68 -19.65 -11.05
CA THR A 74 10.97 -19.55 -12.49
C THR A 74 9.93 -20.23 -13.40
N GLU A 75 9.05 -21.07 -12.85
CA GLU A 75 8.15 -21.88 -13.64
C GLU A 75 6.84 -21.20 -14.08
N PRO A 76 6.20 -20.32 -13.25
CA PRO A 76 4.94 -19.72 -13.65
C PRO A 76 5.11 -18.78 -14.83
N THR A 77 4.23 -18.96 -15.81
CA THR A 77 4.18 -18.12 -17.01
C THR A 77 3.37 -16.83 -16.77
N PRO A 78 3.51 -15.81 -17.61
CA PRO A 78 2.66 -14.60 -17.56
C PRO A 78 1.17 -14.91 -17.71
N ILE A 79 0.81 -15.96 -18.48
CA ILE A 79 -0.57 -16.40 -18.66
C ILE A 79 -1.13 -16.96 -17.36
N GLU A 80 -0.39 -17.83 -16.67
CA GLU A 80 -0.82 -18.41 -15.39
C GLU A 80 -0.99 -17.35 -14.31
N LEU A 81 -0.09 -16.36 -14.25
CA LEU A 81 -0.26 -15.19 -13.38
C LEU A 81 -1.55 -14.42 -13.68
N SER A 82 -1.87 -14.25 -14.98
CA SER A 82 -3.10 -13.57 -15.39
C SER A 82 -4.35 -14.39 -15.04
N GLN A 83 -4.30 -15.71 -15.20
CA GLN A 83 -5.38 -16.62 -14.82
C GLN A 83 -5.63 -16.62 -13.32
N LEU A 84 -4.57 -16.65 -12.51
CA LEU A 84 -4.69 -16.55 -11.05
C LEU A 84 -5.28 -15.19 -10.62
N ALA A 85 -4.88 -14.11 -11.28
CA ALA A 85 -5.45 -12.77 -11.05
C ALA A 85 -6.96 -12.74 -11.32
N GLU A 86 -7.42 -13.42 -12.39
CA GLU A 86 -8.84 -13.49 -12.76
C GLU A 86 -9.64 -14.39 -11.82
N THR A 87 -9.05 -15.49 -11.37
CA THR A 87 -9.63 -16.35 -10.33
C THR A 87 -9.86 -15.55 -9.04
N LEU A 88 -8.89 -14.76 -8.62
CA LEU A 88 -9.02 -13.88 -7.45
C LEU A 88 -10.05 -12.76 -7.66
N ARG A 89 -10.16 -12.21 -8.88
CA ARG A 89 -11.21 -11.27 -9.25
C ARG A 89 -12.60 -11.90 -9.08
N SER A 90 -12.79 -13.10 -9.53
CA SER A 90 -14.08 -13.81 -9.51
C SER A 90 -14.48 -14.25 -8.11
N ALA A 91 -13.53 -14.72 -7.31
CA ALA A 91 -13.76 -15.22 -5.94
C ALA A 91 -14.03 -14.11 -4.90
N ARG A 92 -13.81 -12.84 -5.24
CA ARG A 92 -13.97 -11.75 -4.28
C ARG A 92 -15.43 -11.45 -3.94
N VAL A 93 -15.67 -10.99 -2.71
CA VAL A 93 -16.95 -10.40 -2.32
C VAL A 93 -17.19 -9.11 -3.11
N ARG A 94 -18.28 -9.03 -3.86
CA ARG A 94 -18.68 -7.83 -4.60
C ARG A 94 -18.99 -6.70 -3.62
N ARG A 95 -18.18 -5.65 -3.60
CA ARG A 95 -18.44 -4.43 -2.87
C ARG A 95 -18.96 -3.36 -3.82
N ARG A 96 -19.89 -2.51 -3.35
CA ARG A 96 -20.52 -1.45 -4.14
C ARG A 96 -19.51 -0.55 -4.88
N ASN A 97 -18.33 -0.30 -4.28
CA ASN A 97 -17.28 0.57 -4.82
C ASN A 97 -16.10 -0.22 -5.42
N GLY A 98 -16.28 -1.47 -5.80
CA GLY A 98 -15.20 -2.40 -6.08
C GLY A 98 -14.65 -2.38 -7.51
N ARG A 99 -14.96 -1.38 -8.36
CA ARG A 99 -14.48 -1.29 -9.75
C ARG A 99 -14.42 -2.67 -10.45
N ASN A 100 -15.49 -3.46 -10.36
CA ASN A 100 -15.57 -4.82 -10.91
C ASN A 100 -14.39 -5.77 -10.57
N GLY A 101 -13.58 -5.42 -9.54
CA GLY A 101 -12.42 -6.20 -9.12
C GLY A 101 -11.08 -5.78 -9.68
N ASP A 102 -11.02 -4.75 -10.48
CA ASP A 102 -9.75 -4.24 -11.02
C ASP A 102 -8.74 -3.93 -9.93
N GLY A 103 -9.20 -3.41 -8.77
CA GLY A 103 -8.33 -3.19 -7.61
C GLY A 103 -7.71 -4.47 -7.06
N THR A 104 -8.41 -5.61 -7.12
CA THR A 104 -7.87 -6.93 -6.73
C THR A 104 -6.77 -7.35 -7.69
N VAL A 105 -7.02 -7.26 -9.00
CA VAL A 105 -6.03 -7.57 -10.04
C VAL A 105 -4.81 -6.65 -9.95
N GLU A 106 -5.02 -5.33 -9.79
CA GLU A 106 -3.92 -4.37 -9.62
C GLU A 106 -3.03 -4.70 -8.43
N ASN A 107 -3.64 -5.04 -7.29
CA ASN A 107 -2.91 -5.38 -6.07
C ASN A 107 -2.20 -6.73 -6.18
N PHE A 108 -2.84 -7.74 -6.79
CA PHE A 108 -2.20 -9.02 -7.06
C PHE A 108 -0.97 -8.87 -7.94
N ILE A 109 -1.08 -8.15 -9.07
CA ILE A 109 0.08 -7.89 -9.95
C ILE A 109 1.15 -7.08 -9.21
N GLY A 110 0.75 -6.14 -8.34
CA GLY A 110 1.66 -5.40 -7.46
C GLY A 110 2.39 -6.32 -6.48
N ALA A 111 1.69 -7.30 -5.91
CA ALA A 111 2.26 -8.29 -5.00
C ALA A 111 3.23 -9.24 -5.73
N ALA A 112 2.86 -9.72 -6.93
CA ALA A 112 3.73 -10.53 -7.78
C ALA A 112 5.02 -9.77 -8.13
N ARG A 113 4.91 -8.54 -8.61
CA ARG A 113 6.08 -7.70 -8.92
C ARG A 113 6.97 -7.44 -7.70
N CYS A 114 6.39 -7.30 -6.51
CA CYS A 114 7.16 -7.16 -5.29
C CYS A 114 7.92 -8.44 -4.96
N LEU A 115 7.28 -9.61 -5.07
CA LEU A 115 7.90 -10.91 -4.84
C LEU A 115 9.05 -11.16 -5.81
N TYR A 116 8.79 -11.02 -7.12
CA TYR A 116 9.78 -11.24 -8.17
C TYR A 116 10.93 -10.22 -8.12
N LYS A 117 10.68 -8.98 -7.71
CA LYS A 117 11.76 -8.00 -7.47
C LYS A 117 12.77 -8.51 -6.44
N HIS A 118 12.30 -9.15 -5.36
CA HIS A 118 13.19 -9.77 -4.37
C HIS A 118 13.90 -10.99 -4.95
N ALA A 119 13.21 -11.81 -5.74
CA ALA A 119 13.80 -12.97 -6.39
C ALA A 119 14.92 -12.60 -7.37
N VAL A 120 14.72 -11.51 -8.13
CA VAL A 120 15.77 -10.95 -9.01
C VAL A 120 16.95 -10.41 -8.19
N ALA A 121 16.67 -9.73 -7.08
CA ALA A 121 17.73 -9.18 -6.22
C ALA A 121 18.58 -10.26 -5.54
N GLU A 122 17.98 -11.43 -5.24
CA GLU A 122 18.66 -12.61 -4.71
C GLU A 122 19.35 -13.45 -5.79
N GLY A 123 19.24 -13.10 -7.09
CA GLY A 123 19.87 -13.80 -8.19
C GLY A 123 19.21 -15.08 -8.66
N TYR A 124 17.95 -15.37 -8.22
CA TYR A 124 17.22 -16.58 -8.63
C TYR A 124 16.66 -16.51 -10.06
N LEU A 125 16.57 -15.33 -10.66
CA LEU A 125 16.16 -15.13 -12.05
C LEU A 125 16.66 -13.77 -12.55
N LYS A 126 16.81 -13.63 -13.86
CA LYS A 126 17.16 -12.34 -14.49
C LYS A 126 15.91 -11.45 -14.58
N LYS A 127 16.12 -10.14 -14.70
CA LYS A 127 15.02 -9.16 -14.75
C LYS A 127 14.09 -9.31 -15.96
N ASP A 128 14.61 -9.75 -17.09
CA ASP A 128 13.86 -10.03 -18.32
C ASP A 128 13.09 -11.35 -18.26
N GLU A 129 13.47 -12.25 -17.34
CA GLU A 129 12.78 -13.51 -17.05
C GLU A 129 11.60 -13.34 -16.08
N ASP A 130 11.49 -12.19 -15.38
CA ASP A 130 10.39 -11.90 -14.45
C ASP A 130 9.03 -11.93 -15.18
N PRO A 131 8.21 -12.96 -14.95
CA PRO A 131 6.92 -13.11 -15.63
C PRO A 131 5.92 -12.02 -15.23
N SER A 132 6.07 -11.45 -14.05
CA SER A 132 5.14 -10.45 -13.53
C SER A 132 5.21 -9.11 -14.27
N GLN A 133 6.37 -8.79 -14.89
CA GLN A 133 6.53 -7.58 -15.69
C GLN A 133 5.76 -7.66 -17.00
N LYS A 134 5.58 -8.86 -17.52
CA LYS A 134 4.86 -9.13 -18.78
C LYS A 134 3.32 -9.13 -18.60
N VAL A 135 2.84 -9.06 -17.35
CA VAL A 135 1.39 -8.96 -17.04
C VAL A 135 0.98 -7.50 -16.89
N SER A 136 0.00 -7.06 -17.70
CA SER A 136 -0.51 -5.69 -17.68
C SER A 136 -1.51 -5.48 -16.55
N LYS A 137 -1.39 -4.34 -15.85
CA LYS A 137 -2.41 -3.90 -14.88
C LYS A 137 -3.66 -3.38 -15.61
N PRO A 138 -4.86 -3.59 -15.05
CA PRO A 138 -6.07 -2.97 -15.57
C PRO A 138 -5.91 -1.45 -15.68
N ARG A 139 -6.42 -0.86 -16.77
CA ARG A 139 -6.40 0.58 -16.94
C ARG A 139 -7.28 1.25 -15.88
N ARG A 140 -6.72 2.23 -15.19
CA ARG A 140 -7.52 3.05 -14.27
C ARG A 140 -8.32 4.06 -15.06
N PRO A 141 -9.66 4.11 -14.91
CA PRO A 141 -10.43 5.22 -15.42
C PRO A 141 -9.99 6.53 -14.76
N GLY A 142 -10.24 7.65 -15.42
CA GLY A 142 -10.01 8.96 -14.83
C GLY A 142 -10.75 9.11 -13.49
N SER A 143 -10.21 9.94 -12.58
CA SER A 143 -10.89 10.21 -11.33
C SER A 143 -12.18 10.97 -11.59
N VAL A 144 -13.31 10.42 -11.17
CA VAL A 144 -14.62 11.11 -11.14
C VAL A 144 -14.81 11.96 -9.87
N ARG A 145 -13.78 12.02 -9.01
CA ARG A 145 -13.85 12.81 -7.78
C ARG A 145 -13.73 14.29 -8.12
N SER A 146 -14.70 15.05 -7.68
CA SER A 146 -14.70 16.51 -7.69
C SER A 146 -14.55 17.07 -6.28
N ALA A 147 -14.16 18.33 -6.17
CA ALA A 147 -14.24 19.04 -4.90
C ALA A 147 -15.71 19.18 -4.48
N LEU A 148 -15.97 19.12 -3.17
CA LEU A 148 -17.30 19.41 -2.64
C LEU A 148 -17.61 20.89 -2.85
N ALA A 149 -18.84 21.17 -3.28
CA ALA A 149 -19.32 22.56 -3.33
C ALA A 149 -19.34 23.17 -1.91
N PRO A 150 -19.07 24.48 -1.76
CA PRO A 150 -18.99 25.13 -0.43
C PRO A 150 -20.22 24.89 0.45
N HIS A 151 -21.42 24.91 -0.11
CA HIS A 151 -22.66 24.65 0.65
C HIS A 151 -22.72 23.22 1.19
N LEU A 152 -22.30 22.22 0.39
CA LEU A 152 -22.25 20.82 0.87
C LEU A 152 -21.18 20.64 1.96
N LEU A 153 -20.09 21.39 1.91
CA LEU A 153 -19.09 21.37 2.99
C LEU A 153 -19.63 22.01 4.27
N ALA A 154 -20.45 23.08 4.16
CA ALA A 154 -21.13 23.69 5.30
C ALA A 154 -22.15 22.73 5.92
N GLU A 155 -23.02 22.12 5.13
CA GLU A 155 -23.98 21.10 5.57
C GLU A 155 -23.29 19.90 6.25
N LEU A 156 -22.16 19.44 5.67
CA LEU A 156 -21.34 18.38 6.24
C LEU A 156 -20.80 18.74 7.62
N SER A 157 -20.30 19.98 7.75
CA SER A 157 -19.73 20.50 8.99
C SER A 157 -20.81 20.65 10.06
N GLU A 158 -21.98 21.15 9.71
CA GLU A 158 -23.13 21.28 10.59
C GLU A 158 -23.66 19.91 11.06
N ALA A 159 -23.85 18.98 10.12
CA ALA A 159 -24.28 17.63 10.46
C ALA A 159 -23.27 16.89 11.37
N ALA A 160 -21.99 17.12 11.18
CA ALA A 160 -20.96 16.59 12.07
C ALA A 160 -21.01 17.19 13.47
N ALA A 161 -21.32 18.50 13.58
CA ALA A 161 -21.38 19.22 14.83
C ALA A 161 -22.68 19.01 15.64
N THR A 162 -23.75 18.55 14.99
CA THR A 162 -25.09 18.44 15.60
C THR A 162 -25.60 17.02 15.77
N THR A 163 -24.93 16.02 15.19
CA THR A 163 -25.39 14.64 15.23
C THR A 163 -24.32 13.69 15.80
N GLY A 164 -24.76 12.50 16.21
CA GLY A 164 -23.88 11.43 16.70
C GLY A 164 -23.59 11.48 18.19
N ASP A 165 -22.68 10.64 18.62
CA ASP A 165 -22.33 10.37 20.00
C ASP A 165 -21.18 11.25 20.54
N ASP A 166 -20.44 11.92 19.66
CA ASP A 166 -19.35 12.83 19.99
C ASP A 166 -19.24 13.92 18.91
N PRO A 167 -20.22 14.87 18.88
CA PRO A 167 -20.27 15.90 17.84
C PRO A 167 -19.04 16.83 17.83
N GLU A 168 -18.48 17.13 19.02
CA GLU A 168 -17.28 17.95 19.14
C GLU A 168 -16.09 17.33 18.42
N LEU A 169 -15.84 16.03 18.64
CA LEU A 169 -14.76 15.30 17.97
C LEU A 169 -15.02 15.20 16.46
N ASP A 170 -16.26 14.95 16.05
CA ASP A 170 -16.61 14.79 14.64
C ASP A 170 -16.47 16.10 13.88
N ALA A 171 -16.91 17.22 14.44
CA ALA A 171 -16.69 18.55 13.87
C ALA A 171 -15.19 18.88 13.78
N LEU A 172 -14.42 18.55 14.82
CA LEU A 172 -12.97 18.75 14.83
C LEU A 172 -12.29 17.94 13.72
N ILE A 173 -12.68 16.68 13.50
CA ILE A 173 -12.16 15.84 12.42
C ILE A 173 -12.46 16.48 11.05
N ILE A 174 -13.70 16.86 10.78
CA ILE A 174 -14.08 17.48 9.50
C ILE A 174 -13.28 18.76 9.27
N ARG A 175 -13.21 19.63 10.26
CA ARG A 175 -12.48 20.88 10.16
C ARG A 175 -10.98 20.68 9.92
N LEU A 176 -10.35 19.76 10.66
CA LEU A 176 -8.94 19.41 10.46
C LEU A 176 -8.66 18.99 9.02
N HIS A 177 -9.51 18.14 8.43
CA HIS A 177 -9.35 17.70 7.04
C HIS A 177 -9.63 18.83 6.04
N SER A 178 -10.62 19.67 6.29
CA SER A 178 -10.97 20.79 5.40
C SER A 178 -9.85 21.82 5.32
N GLU A 179 -9.22 22.15 6.45
CA GLU A 179 -8.15 23.16 6.49
C GLU A 179 -6.79 22.61 6.05
N THR A 180 -6.50 21.34 6.31
CA THR A 180 -5.15 20.79 6.10
C THR A 180 -5.00 19.86 4.93
N ALA A 181 -6.10 19.36 4.37
CA ALA A 181 -6.14 18.30 3.36
C ALA A 181 -5.30 17.05 3.76
N CYS A 182 -5.10 16.82 5.07
CA CYS A 182 -4.30 15.71 5.55
C CYS A 182 -4.96 14.36 5.27
N ARG A 183 -4.15 13.31 5.11
CA ARG A 183 -4.67 11.94 5.03
C ARG A 183 -5.16 11.47 6.40
N ARG A 184 -6.11 10.53 6.43
CA ARG A 184 -6.60 9.91 7.68
C ARG A 184 -5.46 9.44 8.60
N GLY A 185 -4.40 8.87 8.02
CA GLY A 185 -3.22 8.45 8.80
C GLY A 185 -2.49 9.61 9.46
N GLY A 186 -2.34 10.74 8.77
CA GLY A 186 -1.75 11.96 9.32
C GLY A 186 -2.56 12.51 10.50
N ALA A 187 -3.89 12.65 10.34
CA ALA A 187 -4.76 13.07 11.43
C ALA A 187 -4.70 12.13 12.64
N LEU A 188 -4.75 10.80 12.41
CA LEU A 188 -4.68 9.79 13.47
C LEU A 188 -3.33 9.74 14.19
N SER A 189 -2.26 10.22 13.56
CA SER A 189 -0.92 10.26 14.15
C SER A 189 -0.57 11.62 14.78
N LEU A 190 -1.43 12.62 14.62
CA LEU A 190 -1.23 13.96 15.20
C LEU A 190 -1.11 13.88 16.71
N ARG A 191 -0.18 14.66 17.29
CA ARG A 191 0.13 14.70 18.73
C ARG A 191 0.05 16.12 19.25
N PRO A 192 -0.17 16.35 20.56
CA PRO A 192 -0.10 17.70 21.14
C PRO A 192 1.22 18.42 20.87
N CYS A 193 2.37 17.72 20.94
CA CYS A 193 3.68 18.28 20.62
C CYS A 193 3.89 18.62 19.12
N ASP A 194 2.93 18.32 18.26
CA ASP A 194 2.96 18.70 16.84
C ASP A 194 2.23 20.04 16.58
N LEU A 195 1.70 20.69 17.63
CA LEU A 195 0.99 21.95 17.55
C LEU A 195 1.94 23.12 17.87
N ASP A 196 2.27 23.92 16.88
CA ASP A 196 2.89 25.22 17.07
C ASP A 196 1.78 26.27 17.25
N ARG A 197 1.51 26.61 18.50
CA ARG A 197 0.39 27.46 18.88
C ARG A 197 0.62 28.93 18.50
N ASP A 198 1.87 29.39 18.57
CA ASP A 198 2.24 30.78 18.34
C ASP A 198 2.13 31.12 16.85
N ASN A 199 2.54 30.19 15.97
CA ASN A 199 2.50 30.38 14.55
C ASN A 199 1.26 29.73 13.87
N CYS A 200 0.34 29.15 14.65
CA CYS A 200 -0.82 28.43 14.14
C CYS A 200 -0.46 27.39 13.08
N MET A 201 0.56 26.55 13.36
CA MET A 201 1.03 25.49 12.46
C MET A 201 0.84 24.11 13.09
N VAL A 202 0.51 23.12 12.27
CA VAL A 202 0.46 21.71 12.68
C VAL A 202 1.45 20.87 11.88
N ARG A 203 2.22 20.03 12.57
CA ARG A 203 3.13 19.08 11.94
C ARG A 203 2.41 17.79 11.62
N LEU A 204 2.28 17.49 10.35
CA LEU A 204 1.62 16.29 9.84
C LEU A 204 2.66 15.26 9.40
N ARG A 205 2.53 14.03 9.92
CA ARG A 205 3.30 12.87 9.49
C ARG A 205 2.44 12.02 8.57
N GLU A 206 2.87 11.88 7.34
CA GLU A 206 2.12 11.16 6.33
C GLU A 206 2.83 9.87 5.86
N LYS A 207 2.26 9.23 4.84
CA LYS A 207 2.80 7.97 4.28
C LYS A 207 4.25 8.16 3.82
N ALA A 208 5.06 7.10 3.98
CA ALA A 208 6.47 7.05 3.59
C ALA A 208 7.40 8.01 4.38
N GLY A 209 7.02 8.37 5.62
CA GLY A 209 7.85 9.22 6.47
C GLY A 209 7.84 10.70 6.07
N THR A 210 6.96 11.10 5.16
CA THR A 210 6.83 12.51 4.79
C THR A 210 6.30 13.31 5.97
N GLU A 211 7.03 14.33 6.38
CA GLU A 211 6.60 15.32 7.38
C GLU A 211 6.42 16.68 6.71
N ARG A 212 5.38 17.40 7.10
CA ARG A 212 5.16 18.78 6.67
C ARG A 212 4.49 19.61 7.74
N TRP A 213 4.85 20.88 7.81
CA TRP A 213 4.12 21.87 8.56
C TRP A 213 2.98 22.43 7.69
N GLN A 214 1.80 22.54 8.29
CA GLN A 214 0.61 23.04 7.61
C GLN A 214 0.01 24.17 8.44
N PRO A 215 -0.18 25.38 7.86
CA PRO A 215 -0.89 26.46 8.54
C PRO A 215 -2.35 26.07 8.75
N VAL A 216 -2.88 26.48 9.88
CA VAL A 216 -4.29 26.31 10.26
C VAL A 216 -4.85 27.61 10.81
N SER A 217 -6.17 27.74 10.78
CA SER A 217 -6.80 28.91 11.39
C SER A 217 -6.57 28.96 12.91
N PRO A 218 -6.50 30.15 13.52
CA PRO A 218 -6.44 30.30 14.99
C PRO A 218 -7.58 29.58 15.71
N THR A 219 -8.75 29.51 15.06
CA THR A 219 -9.91 28.79 15.60
C THR A 219 -9.69 27.28 15.62
N LEU A 220 -9.17 26.68 14.54
CA LEU A 220 -8.83 25.24 14.54
C LEU A 220 -7.75 24.95 15.58
N MET A 221 -6.72 25.79 15.68
CA MET A 221 -5.66 25.61 16.66
C MET A 221 -6.24 25.59 18.08
N ARG A 222 -7.11 26.55 18.44
CA ARG A 222 -7.78 26.56 19.75
C ARG A 222 -8.58 25.29 20.02
N HIS A 223 -9.33 24.79 19.02
CA HIS A 223 -10.10 23.56 19.18
C HIS A 223 -9.20 22.32 19.35
N LEU A 224 -8.08 22.24 18.62
CA LEU A 224 -7.10 21.16 18.79
C LEU A 224 -6.48 21.17 20.19
N VAL A 225 -6.09 22.34 20.68
CA VAL A 225 -5.54 22.52 22.04
C VAL A 225 -6.58 22.19 23.10
N HIS A 226 -7.80 22.70 22.96
CA HIS A 226 -8.91 22.42 23.88
C HIS A 226 -9.19 20.92 23.94
N HIS A 227 -9.33 20.26 22.79
CA HIS A 227 -9.54 18.82 22.70
C HIS A 227 -8.40 18.04 23.38
N ALA A 228 -7.13 18.42 23.14
CA ALA A 228 -6.00 17.76 23.78
C ALA A 228 -6.06 17.87 25.31
N MET A 229 -6.48 19.03 25.85
CA MET A 229 -6.61 19.25 27.29
C MET A 229 -7.81 18.48 27.89
N THR A 230 -8.99 18.62 27.30
CA THR A 230 -10.23 17.99 27.81
C THR A 230 -10.19 16.47 27.73
N ARG A 231 -9.59 15.92 26.68
CA ARG A 231 -9.43 14.46 26.49
C ARG A 231 -8.14 13.90 27.11
N ARG A 232 -7.37 14.72 27.82
CA ARG A 232 -6.12 14.36 28.53
C ARG A 232 -5.14 13.66 27.60
N SER A 233 -4.91 14.23 26.42
CA SER A 233 -3.99 13.66 25.44
C SER A 233 -2.55 13.83 25.92
N PRO A 234 -1.75 12.75 26.08
CA PRO A 234 -0.33 12.88 26.43
C PRO A 234 0.42 13.64 25.35
N ASP A 235 1.40 14.43 25.71
CA ASP A 235 2.12 15.32 24.78
C ASP A 235 2.65 14.58 23.53
N ARG A 236 3.25 13.39 23.71
CA ARG A 236 3.73 12.53 22.63
C ARG A 236 2.75 11.43 22.21
N GLY A 237 1.55 11.41 22.82
CA GLY A 237 0.48 10.47 22.45
C GLY A 237 -0.39 11.03 21.33
N ARG A 238 -1.30 10.20 20.80
CA ARG A 238 -2.26 10.65 19.78
C ARG A 238 -3.20 11.71 20.34
N LEU A 239 -3.38 12.81 19.58
CA LEU A 239 -4.20 13.95 19.98
C LEU A 239 -5.69 13.61 19.98
N LEU A 240 -6.19 13.04 18.87
CA LEU A 240 -7.63 12.78 18.71
C LEU A 240 -8.06 11.56 19.55
N ARG A 241 -8.96 11.79 20.52
CA ARG A 241 -9.39 10.81 21.50
C ARG A 241 -10.89 10.82 21.73
N TYR A 242 -11.41 9.66 22.13
CA TYR A 242 -12.78 9.53 22.66
C TYR A 242 -12.90 10.17 24.07
N PRO A 243 -14.14 10.40 24.57
CA PRO A 243 -14.37 10.90 25.95
C PRO A 243 -13.70 10.05 27.03
N ASN A 244 -13.58 8.74 26.80
CA ASN A 244 -12.91 7.83 27.73
C ASN A 244 -11.38 7.87 27.68
N GLY A 245 -10.78 8.82 26.94
CA GLY A 245 -9.36 9.02 26.81
C GLY A 245 -8.63 8.02 25.89
N LYS A 246 -9.32 7.05 25.26
CA LYS A 246 -8.72 6.14 24.27
C LYS A 246 -8.52 6.87 22.94
N PRO A 247 -7.37 6.68 22.24
CA PRO A 247 -7.16 7.25 20.91
C PRO A 247 -8.20 6.72 19.93
N ILE A 248 -8.68 7.59 19.01
CA ILE A 248 -9.54 7.16 17.92
C ILE A 248 -8.79 6.29 16.92
N THR A 249 -9.54 5.50 16.17
CA THR A 249 -9.04 4.61 15.14
C THR A 249 -9.71 4.89 13.79
N TYR A 250 -9.33 4.16 12.74
CA TYR A 250 -10.00 4.22 11.44
C TYR A 250 -11.51 3.98 11.53
N ARG A 251 -11.98 3.19 12.51
CA ARG A 251 -13.41 2.93 12.74
C ARG A 251 -14.21 4.20 13.02
N ARG A 252 -13.62 5.21 13.71
CA ARG A 252 -14.32 6.49 13.94
C ARG A 252 -14.67 7.16 12.62
N TYR A 253 -13.75 7.15 11.66
CA TYR A 253 -14.02 7.67 10.33
C TYR A 253 -15.12 6.91 9.61
N ASP A 254 -15.12 5.58 9.68
CA ASP A 254 -16.15 4.76 9.04
C ASP A 254 -17.54 5.07 9.64
N HIS A 255 -17.63 5.18 10.98
CA HIS A 255 -18.87 5.57 11.67
C HIS A 255 -19.32 6.98 11.27
N LEU A 256 -18.41 7.97 11.32
CA LEU A 256 -18.71 9.36 10.96
C LEU A 256 -19.25 9.46 9.52
N PHE A 257 -18.50 8.95 8.55
CA PHE A 257 -18.91 9.09 7.15
C PHE A 257 -20.12 8.24 6.77
N ASN A 258 -20.34 7.08 7.40
CA ASN A 258 -21.57 6.31 7.22
C ASN A 258 -22.80 7.06 7.75
N ARG A 259 -22.68 7.74 8.89
CA ARG A 259 -23.73 8.57 9.45
C ARG A 259 -24.02 9.77 8.58
N LEU A 260 -22.99 10.55 8.23
CA LEU A 260 -23.14 11.74 7.38
C LEU A 260 -23.74 11.41 6.03
N GLY A 261 -23.35 10.29 5.42
CA GLY A 261 -23.96 9.81 4.17
C GLY A 261 -25.44 9.38 4.26
N LYS A 262 -25.99 9.21 5.48
CA LYS A 262 -27.42 8.97 5.71
C LYS A 262 -28.19 10.26 5.94
N VAL A 263 -27.54 11.25 6.57
CA VAL A 263 -28.15 12.53 6.95
C VAL A 263 -28.19 13.50 5.77
N LEU A 264 -27.15 13.49 4.94
CA LEU A 264 -27.02 14.44 3.83
C LEU A 264 -27.68 13.90 2.57
N SER A 265 -28.75 14.55 2.09
CA SER A 265 -29.51 14.16 0.89
C SER A 265 -28.70 14.23 -0.40
N GLY A 266 -27.71 15.15 -0.48
CA GLY A 266 -26.84 15.37 -1.62
C GLY A 266 -25.46 14.68 -1.52
N TRP A 267 -25.24 13.79 -0.52
CA TRP A 267 -23.95 13.13 -0.36
C TRP A 267 -23.59 12.34 -1.63
N PRO A 268 -22.44 12.62 -2.27
CA PRO A 268 -22.03 11.87 -3.45
C PRO A 268 -21.84 10.40 -3.03
N ARG A 269 -22.84 9.59 -3.34
CA ARG A 269 -22.73 8.14 -3.18
C ARG A 269 -21.61 7.72 -4.11
N ALA A 270 -20.49 7.27 -3.56
CA ALA A 270 -19.39 6.77 -4.35
C ALA A 270 -19.94 5.72 -5.33
N THR A 271 -19.95 6.07 -6.60
CA THR A 271 -20.29 5.23 -7.74
C THR A 271 -19.24 4.15 -7.96
#